data_ff3015c67b42adacdfffc50f526bc305
#
_entry.id   ff3015c67b42adacdfffc50f526bc305
#
_cell.length_a   1.000
_cell.length_b   1.000
_cell.length_c   1.000
_cell.angle_alpha   90.00
_cell.angle_beta   90.00
_cell.angle_gamma   90.00
#
_symmetry.space_group_name_H-M   'P 1'
#
loop_
_entity.id
_entity.type
_entity.pdbx_description
1 polymer ?
#
loop_
_entity_poly.entity_id
_entity_poly.type
_entity_poly.pdbx_seq_one_letter_code
_entity_poly.pdbx_strand_id
1 'polypeptide(L)'
;MTNKLYMTGSVTSNGVLPKEVIRILENAMKLNREIILADSYGFESQVQQYLSNKKYPHVTIYYARPNRPKVLKSHRWQTEKVLVDPHADHLTREIAIANKLSDDCSIMFAMWNKQSSFIRTSMLRTLQQDKPVAVYTFGEPHPTRQFDTPAQFYETYPNHDKN
;
A
#
# COMPACT_ATOMS: atom_id res chain seq x y z
N MET A 1 14.34 -11.56 10.03
CA MET A 1 13.48 -10.37 9.90
C MET A 1 13.08 -10.20 8.47
N THR A 2 11.79 -10.34 8.22
CA THR A 2 11.26 -10.12 6.89
C THR A 2 11.10 -8.63 6.65
N ASN A 3 11.78 -8.14 5.65
CA ASN A 3 11.74 -6.73 5.26
C ASN A 3 10.60 -6.56 4.26
N LYS A 4 9.40 -6.29 4.78
CA LYS A 4 8.18 -6.21 3.97
C LYS A 4 7.77 -4.77 3.73
N LEU A 5 7.66 -4.42 2.47
CA LEU A 5 7.18 -3.11 2.04
C LEU A 5 5.70 -3.21 1.65
N TYR A 6 4.84 -2.56 2.43
CA TYR A 6 3.43 -2.43 2.09
C TYR A 6 3.24 -1.22 1.18
N MET A 7 2.63 -1.41 0.01
CA MET A 7 2.35 -0.33 -0.92
C MET A 7 0.85 -0.20 -1.17
N THR A 8 0.37 1.02 -1.10
CA THR A 8 -1.02 1.34 -1.42
C THR A 8 -1.09 2.73 -2.05
N GLY A 9 -2.19 3.05 -2.70
CA GLY A 9 -2.32 4.38 -3.29
C GLY A 9 -3.66 4.69 -3.88
N SER A 10 -3.87 5.99 -4.08
CA SER A 10 -5.00 6.52 -4.83
C SER A 10 -4.80 6.28 -6.31
N VAL A 11 -5.90 6.13 -7.04
CA VAL A 11 -5.85 5.93 -8.49
C VAL A 11 -5.38 7.23 -9.16
N THR A 12 -4.44 7.12 -10.10
CA THR A 12 -4.03 8.26 -10.94
C THR A 12 -4.97 8.38 -12.13
N SER A 13 -5.23 9.62 -12.54
CA SER A 13 -6.14 9.89 -13.65
C SER A 13 -5.63 9.37 -15.00
N ASN A 14 -4.32 9.24 -15.16
CA ASN A 14 -3.69 8.77 -16.40
C ASN A 14 -3.27 7.30 -16.39
N GLY A 15 -3.46 6.61 -15.28
CA GLY A 15 -3.12 5.19 -15.16
C GLY A 15 -1.63 4.88 -15.19
N VAL A 16 -0.76 5.88 -15.05
CA VAL A 16 0.69 5.69 -15.12
C VAL A 16 1.31 5.93 -13.75
N LEU A 17 2.19 5.04 -13.31
CA LEU A 17 2.91 5.22 -12.07
C LEU A 17 3.91 6.37 -12.18
N PRO A 18 3.92 7.31 -11.21
CA PRO A 18 4.92 8.38 -11.19
C PRO A 18 6.34 7.84 -11.10
N LYS A 19 7.31 8.64 -11.58
CA LYS A 19 8.73 8.28 -11.52
C LYS A 19 9.19 7.95 -10.12
N GLU A 20 8.69 8.68 -9.14
CA GLU A 20 9.08 8.52 -7.74
C GLU A 20 8.61 7.16 -7.20
N VAL A 21 7.42 6.71 -7.62
CA VAL A 21 6.91 5.39 -7.25
C VAL A 21 7.76 4.30 -7.89
N ILE A 22 8.12 4.47 -9.16
CA ILE A 22 8.99 3.51 -9.86
C ILE A 22 10.34 3.42 -9.17
N ARG A 23 10.89 4.55 -8.75
CA ARG A 23 12.17 4.57 -8.01
C ARG A 23 12.09 3.79 -6.71
N ILE A 24 10.98 3.93 -5.97
CA ILE A 24 10.74 3.16 -4.74
C ILE A 24 10.70 1.67 -5.05
N LEU A 25 10.02 1.28 -6.12
CA LEU A 25 9.94 -0.12 -6.54
C LEU A 25 11.30 -0.66 -6.94
N GLU A 26 12.07 0.08 -7.74
CA GLU A 26 13.40 -0.33 -8.15
C GLU A 26 14.34 -0.51 -6.97
N ASN A 27 14.26 0.42 -6.00
CA ASN A 27 15.06 0.31 -4.79
C ASN A 27 14.69 -0.92 -3.97
N ALA A 28 13.39 -1.18 -3.81
CA ALA A 28 12.90 -2.35 -3.10
C ALA A 28 13.38 -3.65 -3.77
N MET A 29 13.36 -3.69 -5.10
CA MET A 29 13.85 -4.86 -5.84
C MET A 29 15.35 -5.07 -5.65
N LYS A 30 16.14 -4.00 -5.66
CA LYS A 30 17.58 -4.08 -5.41
C LYS A 30 17.89 -4.64 -4.03
N LEU A 31 17.07 -4.30 -3.05
CA LEU A 31 17.24 -4.75 -1.67
C LEU A 31 16.57 -6.10 -1.39
N ASN A 32 16.01 -6.74 -2.41
CA ASN A 32 15.28 -8.00 -2.29
C ASN A 32 14.17 -7.95 -1.23
N ARG A 33 13.50 -6.80 -1.11
CA ARG A 33 12.39 -6.65 -0.18
C ARG A 33 11.18 -7.42 -0.68
N GLU A 34 10.43 -8.02 0.23
CA GLU A 34 9.12 -8.55 -0.08
C GLU A 34 8.14 -7.39 -0.22
N ILE A 35 7.43 -7.32 -1.34
CA ILE A 35 6.40 -6.31 -1.57
C ILE A 35 5.05 -6.94 -1.30
N ILE A 36 4.28 -6.34 -0.39
CA ILE A 36 2.96 -6.84 -0.02
C ILE A 36 1.90 -5.85 -0.45
N LEU A 37 0.85 -6.36 -1.08
CA LEU A 37 -0.20 -5.59 -1.73
C LEU A 37 -1.56 -6.18 -1.43
N ALA A 38 -2.60 -5.34 -1.38
CA ALA A 38 -3.96 -5.81 -1.49
C ALA A 38 -4.27 -6.24 -2.93
N ASP A 39 -5.29 -7.07 -3.12
CA ASP A 39 -5.74 -7.51 -4.45
C ASP A 39 -6.70 -6.51 -5.10
N SER A 40 -6.52 -5.22 -4.82
CA SER A 40 -7.38 -4.15 -5.29
C SER A 40 -7.07 -3.73 -6.72
N TYR A 41 -8.03 -3.10 -7.37
CA TYR A 41 -7.82 -2.46 -8.66
C TYR A 41 -7.15 -1.08 -8.48
N GLY A 42 -6.70 -0.52 -9.58
CA GLY A 42 -6.10 0.81 -9.59
C GLY A 42 -4.62 0.77 -9.27
N PHE A 43 -4.18 1.48 -8.26
CA PHE A 43 -2.77 1.57 -7.91
C PHE A 43 -2.13 0.20 -7.72
N GLU A 44 -2.76 -0.67 -6.94
CA GLU A 44 -2.23 -2.01 -6.65
C GLU A 44 -2.08 -2.85 -7.90
N SER A 45 -3.03 -2.78 -8.82
CA SER A 45 -2.92 -3.52 -10.08
C SER A 45 -1.83 -2.96 -11.00
N GLN A 46 -1.59 -1.65 -10.98
CA GLN A 46 -0.49 -1.03 -11.70
C GLN A 46 0.87 -1.48 -11.15
N VAL A 47 0.99 -1.57 -9.83
CA VAL A 47 2.20 -2.07 -9.18
C VAL A 47 2.42 -3.54 -9.53
N GLN A 48 1.37 -4.36 -9.49
CA GLN A 48 1.45 -5.76 -9.93
C GLN A 48 1.96 -5.86 -11.36
N GLN A 49 1.41 -5.05 -12.26
CA GLN A 49 1.82 -5.08 -13.67
C GLN A 49 3.30 -4.73 -13.83
N TYR A 50 3.75 -3.70 -13.12
CA TYR A 50 5.16 -3.31 -13.16
C TYR A 50 6.07 -4.43 -12.66
N LEU A 51 5.75 -5.01 -11.51
CA LEU A 51 6.55 -6.09 -10.91
C LEU A 51 6.52 -7.36 -11.76
N SER A 52 5.40 -7.65 -12.38
CA SER A 52 5.26 -8.77 -13.30
C SER A 52 6.14 -8.59 -14.53
N ASN A 53 6.15 -7.39 -15.12
CA ASN A 53 7.00 -7.09 -16.27
C ASN A 53 8.49 -7.22 -15.93
N LYS A 54 8.86 -6.93 -14.71
CA LYS A 54 10.25 -7.09 -14.21
C LYS A 54 10.54 -8.50 -13.72
N LYS A 55 9.55 -9.38 -13.72
CA LYS A 55 9.67 -10.76 -13.23
C LYS A 55 10.16 -10.84 -11.78
N TYR A 56 9.72 -9.88 -10.95
CA TYR A 56 10.14 -9.83 -9.55
C TYR A 56 9.41 -10.92 -8.75
N PRO A 57 10.13 -11.82 -8.04
CA PRO A 57 9.49 -12.96 -7.40
C PRO A 57 8.98 -12.72 -5.98
N HIS A 58 9.43 -11.66 -5.30
CA HIS A 58 9.17 -11.48 -3.87
C HIS A 58 7.95 -10.58 -3.66
N VAL A 59 6.78 -11.10 -4.01
CA VAL A 59 5.50 -10.39 -3.91
C VAL A 59 4.48 -11.29 -3.23
N THR A 60 3.71 -10.74 -2.30
CA THR A 60 2.58 -11.42 -1.68
C THR A 60 1.33 -10.57 -1.83
N ILE A 61 0.25 -11.18 -2.32
CA ILE A 61 -1.03 -10.52 -2.54
C ILE A 61 -2.00 -10.94 -1.43
N TYR A 62 -2.52 -9.96 -0.70
CA TYR A 62 -3.47 -10.17 0.39
C TYR A 62 -4.90 -10.02 -0.14
N TYR A 63 -5.77 -10.93 0.26
CA TYR A 63 -7.15 -10.95 -0.19
C TYR A 63 -8.07 -11.45 0.92
N ALA A 64 -9.37 -11.07 0.81
CA ALA A 64 -10.38 -11.50 1.77
C ALA A 64 -11.63 -12.06 1.09
N ARG A 65 -11.56 -12.27 -0.23
CA ARG A 65 -12.69 -12.78 -1.00
C ARG A 65 -12.83 -14.29 -0.79
N PRO A 66 -14.07 -14.82 -0.81
CA PRO A 66 -14.26 -16.26 -0.60
C PRO A 66 -13.66 -17.12 -1.71
N ASN A 67 -13.45 -16.58 -2.91
CA ASN A 67 -13.06 -17.40 -4.06
C ASN A 67 -11.56 -17.29 -4.40
N ARG A 68 -11.13 -16.17 -4.97
CA ARG A 68 -9.76 -16.05 -5.48
C ARG A 68 -9.22 -14.63 -5.33
N PRO A 69 -7.91 -14.48 -5.04
CA PRO A 69 -7.29 -13.17 -5.11
C PRO A 69 -7.22 -12.69 -6.55
N LYS A 70 -7.28 -11.36 -6.74
CA LYS A 70 -7.07 -10.74 -8.04
C LYS A 70 -5.58 -10.55 -8.26
N VAL A 71 -4.95 -11.54 -8.84
CA VAL A 71 -3.51 -11.54 -9.11
C VAL A 71 -3.31 -11.57 -10.60
N LEU A 72 -2.43 -10.71 -11.10
CA LEU A 72 -2.00 -10.82 -12.50
C LEU A 72 -1.28 -12.14 -12.68
N LYS A 73 -1.41 -12.70 -13.88
CA LYS A 73 -0.94 -14.04 -14.24
C LYS A 73 0.55 -14.24 -14.15
N SER A 74 1.25 -13.69 -13.27
CA SER A 74 2.63 -13.87 -13.26
C SER A 74 3.01 -14.82 -12.24
N HIS A 75 2.26 -15.85 -12.03
CA HIS A 75 3.28 -16.42 -11.53
C HIS A 75 3.20 -16.94 -10.16
N ARG A 76 3.98 -17.39 -9.63
CA ARG A 76 4.47 -17.97 -8.40
C ARG A 76 4.48 -16.99 -7.21
N TRP A 77 3.76 -15.87 -7.29
CA TRP A 77 3.59 -14.97 -6.16
C TRP A 77 2.78 -15.65 -5.08
N GLN A 78 3.16 -15.43 -3.85
CA GLN A 78 2.37 -15.92 -2.73
C GLN A 78 1.09 -15.12 -2.58
N THR A 79 0.08 -15.77 -2.03
CA THR A 79 -1.17 -15.10 -1.67
C THR A 79 -1.44 -15.37 -0.20
N GLU A 80 -2.02 -14.38 0.48
CA GLU A 80 -2.41 -14.52 1.87
C GLU A 80 -3.87 -14.18 2.05
N LYS A 81 -4.63 -15.12 2.56
CA LYS A 81 -6.05 -14.92 2.82
C LYS A 81 -6.22 -14.27 4.19
N VAL A 82 -6.93 -13.15 4.22
CA VAL A 82 -7.30 -12.47 5.46
C VAL A 82 -8.65 -12.98 5.91
N LEU A 83 -8.74 -13.44 7.14
CA LEU A 83 -9.98 -14.01 7.68
C LEU A 83 -10.95 -12.90 8.03
N VAL A 84 -12.14 -12.98 7.47
CA VAL A 84 -13.25 -12.07 7.73
C VAL A 84 -14.55 -12.89 7.82
N ASP A 85 -15.59 -12.28 8.39
CA ASP A 85 -16.92 -12.87 8.37
C ASP A 85 -17.33 -13.16 6.93
N PRO A 86 -17.87 -14.36 6.61
CA PRO A 86 -18.30 -14.68 5.25
C PRO A 86 -19.36 -13.73 4.68
N HIS A 87 -20.11 -13.05 5.53
CA HIS A 87 -21.14 -12.09 5.13
C HIS A 87 -20.65 -10.65 5.17
N ALA A 88 -19.34 -10.42 5.41
CA ALA A 88 -18.79 -9.07 5.45
C ALA A 88 -18.98 -8.37 4.11
N ASP A 89 -19.32 -7.07 4.16
CA ASP A 89 -19.44 -6.27 2.96
C ASP A 89 -18.04 -5.92 2.38
N HIS A 90 -18.05 -5.27 1.23
CA HIS A 90 -16.80 -4.93 0.53
C HIS A 90 -15.89 -4.05 1.39
N LEU A 91 -16.45 -3.02 2.00
CA LEU A 91 -15.65 -2.10 2.81
C LEU A 91 -15.02 -2.79 4.03
N THR A 92 -15.77 -3.64 4.71
CA THR A 92 -15.26 -4.40 5.85
C THR A 92 -14.11 -5.30 5.43
N ARG A 93 -14.22 -5.95 4.26
CA ARG A 93 -13.12 -6.77 3.72
C ARG A 93 -11.89 -5.94 3.40
N GLU A 94 -12.08 -4.79 2.77
CA GLU A 94 -10.96 -3.90 2.41
C GLU A 94 -10.24 -3.37 3.66
N ILE A 95 -10.99 -3.01 4.70
CA ILE A 95 -10.41 -2.57 5.97
C ILE A 95 -9.60 -3.70 6.62
N ALA A 96 -10.13 -4.90 6.63
CA ALA A 96 -9.43 -6.05 7.21
C ALA A 96 -8.12 -6.35 6.48
N ILE A 97 -8.12 -6.26 5.16
CA ILE A 97 -6.91 -6.45 4.34
C ILE A 97 -5.89 -5.35 4.68
N ALA A 98 -6.30 -4.09 4.69
CA ALA A 98 -5.42 -2.97 4.97
C ALA A 98 -4.81 -3.07 6.38
N ASN A 99 -5.61 -3.47 7.36
CA ASN A 99 -5.13 -3.66 8.73
C ASN A 99 -4.08 -4.75 8.80
N LYS A 100 -4.31 -5.88 8.13
CA LYS A 100 -3.36 -6.99 8.12
C LYS A 100 -2.05 -6.59 7.44
N LEU A 101 -2.12 -5.88 6.31
CA LEU A 101 -0.96 -5.37 5.61
C LEU A 101 -0.14 -4.41 6.50
N SER A 102 -0.82 -3.50 7.17
CA SER A 102 -0.20 -2.56 8.11
C SER A 102 0.49 -3.29 9.25
N ASP A 103 -0.14 -4.34 9.78
CA ASP A 103 0.43 -5.12 10.88
C ASP A 103 1.64 -5.95 10.44
N ASP A 104 1.63 -6.46 9.22
CA ASP A 104 2.68 -7.37 8.73
C ASP A 104 3.88 -6.64 8.14
N CYS A 105 3.74 -5.40 7.70
CA CYS A 105 4.84 -4.67 7.05
C CYS A 105 5.89 -4.20 8.05
N SER A 106 7.08 -3.91 7.53
CA SER A 106 8.13 -3.20 8.27
C SER A 106 8.23 -1.75 7.85
N ILE A 107 7.76 -1.41 6.65
CA ILE A 107 7.70 -0.05 6.13
C ILE A 107 6.51 0.03 5.17
N MET A 108 5.88 1.20 5.13
CA MET A 108 4.75 1.46 4.23
C MET A 108 5.11 2.57 3.24
N PHE A 109 4.67 2.43 2.01
CA PHE A 109 4.64 3.50 1.02
C PHE A 109 3.21 3.74 0.57
N ALA A 110 2.79 4.99 0.58
CA ALA A 110 1.45 5.37 0.12
C ALA A 110 1.54 6.49 -0.92
N MET A 111 0.87 6.29 -2.06
CA MET A 111 0.62 7.34 -3.02
C MET A 111 -0.75 7.94 -2.70
N TRP A 112 -0.78 9.18 -2.19
CA TRP A 112 -1.98 9.73 -1.56
C TRP A 112 -2.41 11.04 -2.22
N ASN A 113 -3.70 11.12 -2.53
CA ASN A 113 -4.31 12.34 -3.09
C ASN A 113 -4.74 13.36 -2.02
N LYS A 114 -4.42 13.11 -0.76
CA LYS A 114 -4.79 13.89 0.42
C LYS A 114 -6.30 13.91 0.73
N GLN A 115 -7.09 13.12 0.00
CA GLN A 115 -8.54 13.06 0.19
C GLN A 115 -9.01 11.70 0.71
N SER A 116 -8.31 10.63 0.38
CA SER A 116 -8.70 9.30 0.81
C SER A 116 -8.51 9.12 2.31
N SER A 117 -9.61 9.07 3.05
CA SER A 117 -9.58 8.78 4.49
C SER A 117 -9.13 7.34 4.77
N PHE A 118 -9.42 6.43 3.85
CA PHE A 118 -8.99 5.04 3.95
C PHE A 118 -7.46 4.93 3.99
N ILE A 119 -6.78 5.58 3.05
CA ILE A 119 -5.32 5.58 2.99
C ILE A 119 -4.74 6.31 4.20
N ARG A 120 -5.33 7.44 4.59
CA ARG A 120 -4.92 8.18 5.77
C ARG A 120 -4.95 7.31 7.03
N THR A 121 -6.04 6.59 7.22
CA THR A 121 -6.21 5.69 8.37
C THR A 121 -5.15 4.60 8.38
N SER A 122 -4.86 4.02 7.20
CA SER A 122 -3.82 2.98 7.08
C SER A 122 -2.43 3.51 7.40
N MET A 123 -2.11 4.72 6.95
CA MET A 123 -0.84 5.36 7.26
C MET A 123 -0.68 5.59 8.78
N LEU A 124 -1.72 6.13 9.41
CA LEU A 124 -1.70 6.40 10.84
C LEU A 124 -1.60 5.10 11.66
N ARG A 125 -2.32 4.06 11.24
CA ARG A 125 -2.21 2.76 11.89
C ARG A 125 -0.78 2.22 11.83
N THR A 126 -0.12 2.37 10.70
CA THR A 126 1.27 1.93 10.53
C THR A 126 2.22 2.73 11.42
N LEU A 127 2.08 4.06 11.43
CA LEU A 127 2.89 4.93 12.27
C LEU A 127 2.69 4.65 13.75
N GLN A 128 1.47 4.32 14.18
CA GLN A 128 1.17 3.97 15.57
C GLN A 128 1.89 2.70 16.03
N GLN A 129 2.36 1.88 15.11
CA GLN A 129 3.13 0.68 15.39
C GLN A 129 4.65 0.92 15.30
N ASP A 130 5.07 2.18 15.31
CA ASP A 130 6.48 2.59 15.22
C ASP A 130 7.14 2.14 13.92
N LYS A 131 6.40 2.12 12.83
CA LYS A 131 6.91 1.77 11.50
C LYS A 131 6.92 3.02 10.62
N PRO A 132 8.00 3.24 9.84
CA PRO A 132 8.05 4.42 8.98
C PRO A 132 7.08 4.32 7.81
N VAL A 133 6.57 5.48 7.39
CA VAL A 133 5.69 5.61 6.24
C VAL A 133 6.26 6.66 5.29
N ALA A 134 6.50 6.28 4.05
CA ALA A 134 6.83 7.21 2.98
C ALA A 134 5.56 7.54 2.21
N VAL A 135 5.35 8.82 1.94
CA VAL A 135 4.13 9.31 1.28
C VAL A 135 4.52 10.09 0.04
N TYR A 136 3.91 9.75 -1.09
CA TYR A 136 3.96 10.57 -2.29
C TYR A 136 2.63 11.29 -2.46
N THR A 137 2.68 12.62 -2.58
CA THR A 137 1.49 13.44 -2.81
C THR A 137 1.62 14.18 -4.12
N PHE A 138 0.50 14.36 -4.81
CA PHE A 138 0.47 15.03 -6.11
C PHE A 138 0.54 16.55 -5.96
N GLY A 139 1.24 17.20 -6.89
CA GLY A 139 1.20 18.66 -7.00
C GLY A 139 1.97 19.44 -5.95
N GLU A 140 2.81 18.79 -5.16
CA GLU A 140 3.63 19.47 -4.15
C GLU A 140 5.07 19.66 -4.64
N PRO A 141 5.77 20.72 -4.19
CA PRO A 141 7.17 20.92 -4.55
C PRO A 141 8.09 19.77 -4.13
N HIS A 142 7.80 19.15 -3.00
CA HIS A 142 8.49 17.97 -2.52
C HIS A 142 7.46 16.86 -2.34
N PRO A 143 7.14 16.14 -3.42
CA PRO A 143 6.01 15.20 -3.40
C PRO A 143 6.23 13.97 -2.52
N THR A 144 7.50 13.60 -2.24
CA THR A 144 7.79 12.43 -1.41
C THR A 144 8.30 12.87 -0.05
N ARG A 145 7.66 12.39 1.02
CA ARG A 145 8.02 12.66 2.40
C ARG A 145 8.04 11.36 3.19
N GLN A 146 8.86 11.31 4.22
CA GLN A 146 8.88 10.19 5.16
C GLN A 146 8.47 10.66 6.55
N PHE A 147 7.65 9.85 7.20
CA PHE A 147 7.21 10.07 8.58
C PHE A 147 7.58 8.86 9.42
N ASP A 148 8.02 9.12 10.65
CA ASP A 148 8.37 8.07 11.61
C ASP A 148 7.39 8.00 12.78
N THR A 149 6.63 9.08 13.02
CA THR A 149 5.67 9.17 14.12
C THR A 149 4.34 9.76 13.64
N PRO A 150 3.24 9.44 14.33
CA PRO A 150 1.96 10.10 14.03
C PRO A 150 2.03 11.63 14.20
N ALA A 151 2.79 12.13 15.17
CA ALA A 151 2.93 13.56 15.40
C ALA A 151 3.49 14.28 14.19
N GLN A 152 4.54 13.73 13.56
CA GLN A 152 5.11 14.30 12.35
C GLN A 152 4.08 14.37 11.21
N PHE A 153 3.28 13.32 11.07
CA PHE A 153 2.23 13.30 10.06
C PHE A 153 1.18 14.40 10.30
N TYR A 154 0.71 14.53 11.54
CA TYR A 154 -0.29 15.55 11.89
C TYR A 154 0.22 16.98 11.74
N GLU A 155 1.51 17.21 11.97
CA GLU A 155 2.11 18.53 11.73
C GLU A 155 2.06 18.92 10.26
N THR A 156 2.31 17.97 9.36
CA THR A 156 2.28 18.22 7.92
C THR A 156 0.87 18.22 7.36
N TYR A 157 0.02 17.31 7.84
CA TYR A 157 -1.35 17.13 7.36
C TYR A 157 -2.33 17.19 8.53
N PRO A 158 -2.65 18.40 9.01
CA PRO A 158 -3.60 18.55 10.12
C PRO A 158 -4.94 17.93 9.79
N ASN A 159 -5.60 17.39 10.81
CA ASN A 159 -6.90 16.78 10.63
C ASN A 159 -7.96 17.88 10.48
N HIS A 160 -8.53 17.99 9.30
CA HIS A 160 -9.60 18.96 9.00
C HIS A 160 -10.99 18.36 9.07
N ASP A 161 -11.12 17.12 9.52
CA ASP A 161 -12.38 16.36 9.48
C ASP A 161 -13.33 16.70 10.64
N LYS A 162 -13.16 17.83 11.29
CA LYS A 162 -13.99 18.23 12.42
C LYS A 162 -15.02 19.30 12.07
N ASN A 163 -15.44 19.33 10.84
CA ASN A 163 -16.48 20.30 10.46
C ASN A 163 -17.78 19.59 10.19
#